data_acb8cae81427d71c8ab2217e40aa3a67
#
_entry.id   acb8cae81427d71c8ab2217e40aa3a67
#
_cell.length_a   1.000
_cell.length_b   1.000
_cell.length_c   1.000
_cell.angle_alpha   90.00
_cell.angle_beta   90.00
_cell.angle_gamma   90.00
#
_symmetry.space_group_name_H-M   'P 1'
#
loop_
_entity.id
_entity.type
_entity.pdbx_description
1 polymer ?
#
loop_
_entity_poly.entity_id
_entity_poly.type
_entity_poly.pdbx_seq_one_letter_code
_entity_poly.pdbx_strand_id
1 'polypeptide(L)'
;MTYFSFRFLLCNSIICIFLGILLGLKRLLQNQLSARMQYNLSIIFLVVLIVPFFPIKSAPSSISWGHLLMPNSNTNGDIQTTFLSGNSYTLNKINDFAVSVSTQIPTFIHSLLVFFWSIGVFIMFVLLYHSAKQVKALHSSALPLQNEVINTLYIDCLNETNIKNTIPIYSTAFLKSPVLAGFLHPRIYFPIHLISDFNAGTINATDLRYMLLHELHHYKHKDILVGYLINTANVFYWFNPLIGYFLKRIRQERELACDSAVLQLLEETEYKSYGNTLINFAETIALTPFPLTMGISGNAKQLKGRILNIASFRKPTFTRDYEKKSVNNNLL
;
A
#
# COMPACT_ATOMS: atom_id res chain seq x y z
N MET A 1 -18.97 -10.95 -25.58
CA MET A 1 -18.43 -9.64 -25.17
C MET A 1 -19.43 -8.79 -24.37
N THR A 2 -20.70 -8.80 -24.71
CA THR A 2 -21.79 -8.05 -24.04
C THR A 2 -21.85 -8.33 -22.52
N TYR A 3 -21.73 -9.59 -22.11
CA TYR A 3 -21.75 -9.97 -20.69
C TYR A 3 -20.56 -9.45 -19.88
N PHE A 4 -19.38 -9.28 -20.48
CA PHE A 4 -18.20 -8.81 -19.77
C PHE A 4 -18.34 -7.34 -19.36
N SER A 5 -18.72 -6.47 -20.27
CA SER A 5 -18.85 -5.02 -19.99
C SER A 5 -19.90 -4.74 -18.93
N PHE A 6 -21.05 -5.40 -18.99
CA PHE A 6 -22.12 -5.22 -18.00
C PHE A 6 -21.70 -5.76 -16.61
N ARG A 7 -21.14 -6.97 -16.54
CA ARG A 7 -20.63 -7.54 -15.29
C ARG A 7 -19.54 -6.67 -14.71
N PHE A 8 -18.65 -6.14 -15.55
CA PHE A 8 -17.58 -5.25 -15.11
C PHE A 8 -18.11 -3.96 -14.50
N LEU A 9 -19.08 -3.30 -15.14
CA LEU A 9 -19.73 -2.09 -14.63
C LEU A 9 -20.48 -2.37 -13.33
N LEU A 10 -21.20 -3.47 -13.24
CA LEU A 10 -21.95 -3.87 -12.06
C LEU A 10 -20.99 -4.16 -10.89
N CYS A 11 -19.94 -4.95 -11.11
CA CYS A 11 -18.90 -5.20 -10.11
C CYS A 11 -18.23 -3.90 -9.65
N ASN A 12 -17.94 -2.98 -10.60
CA ASN A 12 -17.35 -1.70 -10.28
C ASN A 12 -18.27 -0.83 -9.40
N SER A 13 -19.58 -0.83 -9.68
CA SER A 13 -20.57 -0.12 -8.85
C SER A 13 -20.66 -0.69 -7.44
N ILE A 14 -20.67 -2.03 -7.30
CA ILE A 14 -20.67 -2.70 -5.99
C ILE A 14 -19.41 -2.35 -5.23
N ILE A 15 -18.25 -2.43 -5.88
CA ILE A 15 -16.95 -2.06 -5.28
C ILE A 15 -16.97 -0.60 -4.80
N CYS A 16 -17.55 0.33 -5.58
CA CYS A 16 -17.67 1.73 -5.18
C CYS A 16 -18.52 1.91 -3.91
N ILE A 17 -19.63 1.18 -3.80
CA ILE A 17 -20.50 1.21 -2.60
C ILE A 17 -19.70 0.70 -1.38
N PHE A 18 -19.07 -0.48 -1.49
CA PHE A 18 -18.25 -1.02 -0.41
C PHE A 18 -17.10 -0.10 -0.02
N LEU A 19 -16.46 0.52 -1.00
CA LEU A 19 -15.38 1.47 -0.78
C LEU A 19 -15.87 2.72 -0.06
N GLY A 20 -17.05 3.23 -0.43
CA GLY A 20 -17.70 4.34 0.25
C GLY A 20 -18.00 4.02 1.72
N ILE A 21 -18.56 2.84 2.00
CA ILE A 21 -18.83 2.35 3.36
C ILE A 21 -17.51 2.24 4.15
N LEU A 22 -16.47 1.64 3.56
CA LEU A 22 -15.16 1.49 4.19
C LEU A 22 -14.55 2.85 4.56
N LEU A 23 -14.54 3.79 3.62
CA LEU A 23 -14.00 5.13 3.85
C LEU A 23 -14.78 5.87 4.93
N GLY A 24 -16.11 5.72 4.95
CA GLY A 24 -16.98 6.25 6.00
C GLY A 24 -16.67 5.63 7.37
N LEU A 25 -16.57 4.31 7.45
CA LEU A 25 -16.23 3.59 8.66
C LEU A 25 -14.83 3.97 9.19
N LYS A 26 -13.84 4.05 8.30
CA LYS A 26 -12.49 4.49 8.67
C LYS A 26 -12.48 5.92 9.22
N ARG A 27 -13.30 6.81 8.66
CA ARG A 27 -13.43 8.18 9.17
C ARG A 27 -14.06 8.22 10.56
N LEU A 28 -15.03 7.37 10.84
CA LEU A 28 -15.66 7.26 12.16
C LEU A 28 -14.69 6.67 13.20
N LEU A 29 -13.91 5.68 12.81
CA LEU A 29 -12.98 4.95 13.69
C LEU A 29 -11.55 5.50 13.68
N GLN A 30 -11.27 6.61 12.97
CA GLN A 30 -9.90 7.14 12.80
C GLN A 30 -9.15 7.38 14.11
N ASN A 31 -9.86 7.75 15.19
CA ASN A 31 -9.27 8.01 16.51
C ASN A 31 -9.04 6.74 17.33
N GLN A 32 -9.63 5.61 16.94
CA GLN A 32 -9.53 4.33 17.65
C GLN A 32 -8.55 3.37 16.98
N LEU A 33 -8.33 3.52 15.67
CA LEU A 33 -7.47 2.64 14.88
C LEU A 33 -6.07 3.22 14.78
N SER A 34 -5.05 2.41 15.11
CA SER A 34 -3.66 2.78 14.85
C SER A 34 -3.41 2.98 13.34
N ALA A 35 -2.40 3.79 12.97
CA ALA A 35 -2.04 4.01 11.56
C ALA A 35 -1.76 2.69 10.83
N ARG A 36 -1.13 1.73 11.51
CA ARG A 36 -0.84 0.40 10.97
C ARG A 36 -2.10 -0.41 10.70
N MET A 37 -3.08 -0.38 11.59
CA MET A 37 -4.37 -1.07 11.40
C MET A 37 -5.15 -0.47 10.23
N GLN A 38 -5.18 0.86 10.12
CA GLN A 38 -5.83 1.56 9.00
C GLN A 38 -5.21 1.15 7.66
N TYR A 39 -3.88 1.07 7.59
CA TYR A 39 -3.15 0.64 6.41
C TYR A 39 -3.43 -0.84 6.06
N ASN A 40 -3.36 -1.74 7.02
CA ASN A 40 -3.64 -3.16 6.79
C ASN A 40 -5.06 -3.41 6.27
N LEU A 41 -6.05 -2.68 6.83
CA LEU A 41 -7.43 -2.75 6.34
C LEU A 41 -7.54 -2.28 4.88
N SER A 42 -6.81 -1.23 4.50
CA SER A 42 -6.76 -0.78 3.11
C SER A 42 -6.10 -1.80 2.16
N ILE A 43 -5.08 -2.52 2.62
CA ILE A 43 -4.44 -3.59 1.81
C ILE A 43 -5.44 -4.71 1.53
N ILE A 44 -6.23 -5.15 2.51
CA ILE A 44 -7.27 -6.17 2.31
C ILE A 44 -8.22 -5.74 1.20
N PHE A 45 -8.67 -4.48 1.23
CA PHE A 45 -9.53 -3.94 0.18
C PHE A 45 -8.85 -3.82 -1.18
N LEU A 46 -7.56 -3.51 -1.20
CA LEU A 46 -6.77 -3.49 -2.43
C LEU A 46 -6.75 -4.86 -3.11
N VAL A 47 -6.66 -5.93 -2.33
CA VAL A 47 -6.74 -7.31 -2.85
C VAL A 47 -8.13 -7.58 -3.44
N VAL A 48 -9.20 -7.13 -2.79
CA VAL A 48 -10.59 -7.30 -3.29
C VAL A 48 -10.79 -6.61 -4.65
N LEU A 49 -10.10 -5.49 -4.94
CA LEU A 49 -10.16 -4.83 -6.25
C LEU A 49 -9.68 -5.72 -7.41
N ILE A 50 -8.88 -6.73 -7.13
CA ILE A 50 -8.31 -7.62 -8.17
C ILE A 50 -9.27 -8.78 -8.49
N VAL A 51 -10.18 -9.12 -7.56
CA VAL A 51 -11.12 -10.27 -7.68
C VAL A 51 -11.92 -10.28 -8.99
N PRO A 52 -12.48 -9.17 -9.50
CA PRO A 52 -13.27 -9.18 -10.74
C PRO A 52 -12.52 -9.64 -11.99
N PHE A 53 -11.20 -9.60 -11.99
CA PHE A 53 -10.35 -10.00 -13.12
C PHE A 53 -9.99 -11.49 -13.10
N PHE A 54 -10.20 -12.17 -11.98
CA PHE A 54 -10.03 -13.62 -11.95
C PHE A 54 -11.31 -14.31 -12.46
N PRO A 55 -11.20 -15.25 -13.42
CA PRO A 55 -12.31 -16.10 -13.79
C PRO A 55 -12.59 -17.04 -12.61
N ILE A 56 -13.42 -16.62 -11.68
CA ILE A 56 -13.98 -17.51 -10.68
C ILE A 56 -14.90 -18.45 -11.45
N LYS A 57 -14.37 -19.57 -11.90
CA LYS A 57 -15.22 -20.71 -12.27
C LYS A 57 -16.05 -20.97 -11.03
N SER A 58 -17.36 -20.83 -11.15
CA SER A 58 -18.30 -21.14 -10.09
C SER A 58 -17.82 -22.43 -9.43
N ALA A 59 -17.40 -22.35 -8.18
CA ALA A 59 -17.04 -23.55 -7.43
C ALA A 59 -18.23 -24.49 -7.54
N PRO A 60 -18.02 -25.79 -7.83
CA PRO A 60 -19.12 -26.72 -7.87
C PRO A 60 -19.88 -26.55 -6.55
N SER A 61 -21.19 -26.41 -6.67
CA SER A 61 -22.15 -26.11 -5.59
C SER A 61 -22.24 -27.22 -4.50
N SER A 62 -21.20 -27.96 -4.29
CA SER A 62 -21.11 -29.10 -3.37
C SER A 62 -20.37 -28.83 -2.05
N ILE A 63 -19.96 -27.59 -1.76
CA ILE A 63 -19.56 -27.23 -0.39
C ILE A 63 -20.81 -26.70 0.31
N SER A 64 -21.69 -27.60 0.67
CA SER A 64 -22.79 -27.36 1.57
C SER A 64 -22.26 -27.24 3.00
N TRP A 65 -22.08 -26.06 3.48
CA TRP A 65 -21.75 -25.80 4.88
C TRP A 65 -22.85 -26.29 5.85
N GLY A 66 -24.03 -26.68 5.32
CA GLY A 66 -25.13 -27.24 6.08
C GLY A 66 -24.83 -28.62 6.68
N HIS A 67 -23.93 -29.41 6.10
CA HIS A 67 -23.56 -30.73 6.65
C HIS A 67 -22.67 -30.63 7.92
N LEU A 68 -22.11 -29.50 8.22
CA LEU A 68 -21.21 -29.31 9.37
C LEU A 68 -21.96 -28.84 10.63
N LEU A 69 -23.23 -28.44 10.51
CA LEU A 69 -24.01 -27.85 11.61
C LEU A 69 -25.25 -28.64 12.05
N MET A 70 -25.57 -29.77 11.41
CA MET A 70 -26.69 -30.59 11.88
C MET A 70 -26.30 -32.06 12.03
N PRO A 71 -26.37 -32.62 13.25
CA PRO A 71 -26.28 -34.07 13.42
C PRO A 71 -27.54 -34.74 12.83
N ASN A 72 -27.28 -35.83 12.13
CA ASN A 72 -28.17 -36.75 11.48
C ASN A 72 -29.53 -36.92 12.21
N SER A 73 -30.60 -36.36 11.66
CA SER A 73 -31.96 -36.74 12.01
C SER A 73 -32.65 -37.32 10.79
N ASN A 74 -32.77 -38.66 10.78
CA ASN A 74 -33.62 -39.41 9.88
C ASN A 74 -35.08 -39.01 10.12
N THR A 75 -35.60 -38.11 9.30
CA THR A 75 -37.04 -37.92 9.16
C THR A 75 -37.36 -37.75 7.69
N ASN A 76 -38.05 -38.79 7.15
CA ASN A 76 -38.72 -38.75 5.86
C ASN A 76 -39.81 -37.68 5.90
N GLY A 77 -39.62 -36.60 5.15
CA GLY A 77 -40.63 -35.54 5.06
C GLY A 77 -40.14 -34.37 4.23
N ASP A 78 -40.85 -34.04 3.18
CA ASP A 78 -40.61 -33.01 2.16
C ASP A 78 -40.50 -31.55 2.69
N ILE A 79 -39.51 -31.25 3.53
CA ILE A 79 -39.21 -29.91 3.94
C ILE A 79 -37.73 -29.59 3.61
N GLN A 80 -37.36 -29.94 2.43
CA GLN A 80 -36.01 -29.62 1.95
C GLN A 80 -36.08 -28.69 0.77
N THR A 81 -36.15 -27.45 0.89
CA THR A 81 -35.67 -26.61 -0.25
C THR A 81 -35.77 -25.11 -0.03
N THR A 82 -36.44 -24.64 1.04
CA THR A 82 -36.80 -23.23 1.10
C THR A 82 -35.68 -22.33 1.64
N PHE A 83 -34.73 -22.82 2.43
CA PHE A 83 -33.66 -21.97 3.02
C PHE A 83 -32.34 -21.94 2.24
N LEU A 84 -32.05 -22.99 1.42
CA LEU A 84 -30.85 -23.02 0.54
C LEU A 84 -31.14 -22.46 -0.85
N SER A 85 -32.41 -22.32 -1.23
CA SER A 85 -32.85 -21.70 -2.48
C SER A 85 -32.65 -20.19 -2.54
N GLY A 86 -32.56 -19.52 -1.39
CA GLY A 86 -32.44 -18.06 -1.33
C GLY A 86 -31.16 -17.51 -2.03
N ASN A 87 -30.03 -18.14 -1.82
CA ASN A 87 -28.78 -17.68 -2.42
C ASN A 87 -28.67 -18.00 -3.92
N SER A 88 -29.15 -19.18 -4.34
CA SER A 88 -29.21 -19.53 -5.75
C SER A 88 -30.23 -18.68 -6.48
N TYR A 89 -31.37 -18.40 -5.86
CA TYR A 89 -32.44 -17.60 -6.44
C TYR A 89 -32.05 -16.14 -6.63
N THR A 90 -31.34 -15.54 -5.67
CA THR A 90 -30.85 -14.16 -5.81
C THR A 90 -29.74 -14.04 -6.84
N LEU A 91 -28.81 -14.99 -6.90
CA LEU A 91 -27.75 -15.02 -7.92
C LEU A 91 -28.34 -15.24 -9.33
N ASN A 92 -29.35 -16.10 -9.47
CA ASN A 92 -30.05 -16.30 -10.73
C ASN A 92 -30.82 -15.06 -11.14
N LYS A 93 -31.54 -14.39 -10.22
CA LYS A 93 -32.23 -13.11 -10.53
C LYS A 93 -31.25 -12.01 -10.95
N ILE A 94 -30.08 -11.91 -10.32
CA ILE A 94 -29.04 -10.93 -10.72
C ILE A 94 -28.51 -11.29 -12.10
N ASN A 95 -28.28 -12.58 -12.39
CA ASN A 95 -27.88 -13.02 -13.71
C ASN A 95 -28.97 -12.76 -14.76
N ASP A 96 -30.22 -13.07 -14.45
CA ASP A 96 -31.37 -12.86 -15.36
C ASP A 96 -31.59 -11.37 -15.62
N PHE A 97 -31.46 -10.52 -14.60
CA PHE A 97 -31.49 -9.07 -14.75
C PHE A 97 -30.31 -8.58 -15.59
N ALA A 98 -29.11 -9.08 -15.34
CA ALA A 98 -27.92 -8.74 -16.12
C ALA A 98 -28.08 -9.15 -17.60
N VAL A 99 -28.63 -10.32 -17.87
CA VAL A 99 -28.94 -10.80 -19.21
C VAL A 99 -30.01 -9.92 -19.86
N SER A 100 -31.12 -9.67 -19.17
CA SER A 100 -32.23 -8.86 -19.68
C SER A 100 -31.79 -7.44 -20.02
N VAL A 101 -31.02 -6.78 -19.16
CA VAL A 101 -30.49 -5.42 -19.43
C VAL A 101 -29.47 -5.45 -20.57
N SER A 102 -28.61 -6.47 -20.61
CA SER A 102 -27.58 -6.59 -21.66
C SER A 102 -28.15 -6.85 -23.04
N THR A 103 -29.30 -7.52 -23.15
CA THR A 103 -29.97 -7.76 -24.44
C THR A 103 -30.71 -6.53 -24.98
N GLN A 104 -31.08 -5.59 -24.11
CA GLN A 104 -31.74 -4.33 -24.54
C GLN A 104 -30.72 -3.29 -25.01
N ILE A 105 -29.45 -3.37 -24.63
CA ILE A 105 -28.41 -2.44 -25.06
C ILE A 105 -27.82 -2.93 -26.39
N PRO A 106 -27.75 -2.10 -27.43
CA PRO A 106 -27.13 -2.46 -28.70
C PRO A 106 -25.71 -2.95 -28.53
N THR A 107 -25.35 -4.04 -29.19
CA THR A 107 -24.00 -4.67 -29.12
C THR A 107 -22.87 -3.69 -29.46
N PHE A 108 -23.17 -2.70 -30.31
CA PHE A 108 -22.27 -1.60 -30.66
C PHE A 108 -21.80 -0.82 -29.40
N ILE A 109 -22.72 -0.48 -28.48
CA ILE A 109 -22.39 0.30 -27.29
C ILE A 109 -21.44 -0.50 -26.40
N HIS A 110 -21.67 -1.80 -26.23
CA HIS A 110 -20.76 -2.66 -25.46
C HIS A 110 -19.35 -2.73 -26.06
N SER A 111 -19.29 -2.83 -27.40
CA SER A 111 -18.00 -2.86 -28.09
C SER A 111 -17.27 -1.53 -27.98
N LEU A 112 -17.98 -0.42 -28.03
CA LEU A 112 -17.43 0.92 -27.84
C LEU A 112 -16.86 1.11 -26.43
N LEU A 113 -17.59 0.70 -25.40
CA LEU A 113 -17.13 0.78 -24.00
C LEU A 113 -15.85 -0.05 -23.76
N VAL A 114 -15.82 -1.29 -24.25
CA VAL A 114 -14.63 -2.15 -24.14
C VAL A 114 -13.46 -1.56 -24.90
N PHE A 115 -13.70 -0.99 -26.09
CA PHE A 115 -12.67 -0.34 -26.90
C PHE A 115 -12.04 0.86 -26.16
N PHE A 116 -12.85 1.79 -25.65
CA PHE A 116 -12.33 2.93 -24.86
C PHE A 116 -11.60 2.50 -23.61
N TRP A 117 -12.15 1.50 -22.87
CA TRP A 117 -11.48 0.96 -21.71
C TRP A 117 -10.11 0.36 -22.06
N SER A 118 -10.03 -0.40 -23.16
CA SER A 118 -8.78 -1.03 -23.62
C SER A 118 -7.75 0.02 -24.03
N ILE A 119 -8.15 1.11 -24.68
CA ILE A 119 -7.25 2.22 -25.00
C ILE A 119 -6.66 2.83 -23.72
N GLY A 120 -7.50 3.12 -22.73
CA GLY A 120 -7.02 3.67 -21.46
C GLY A 120 -6.07 2.73 -20.73
N VAL A 121 -6.38 1.43 -20.68
CA VAL A 121 -5.49 0.41 -20.13
C VAL A 121 -4.16 0.39 -20.88
N PHE A 122 -4.18 0.44 -22.21
CA PHE A 122 -2.97 0.48 -23.04
C PHE A 122 -2.11 1.72 -22.72
N ILE A 123 -2.71 2.90 -22.64
CA ILE A 123 -2.00 4.14 -22.27
C ILE A 123 -1.36 3.98 -20.89
N MET A 124 -2.09 3.45 -19.91
CA MET A 124 -1.57 3.25 -18.56
C MET A 124 -0.42 2.23 -18.54
N PHE A 125 -0.47 1.18 -19.36
CA PHE A 125 0.64 0.25 -19.52
C PHE A 125 1.87 0.92 -20.11
N VAL A 126 1.73 1.77 -21.12
CA VAL A 126 2.83 2.53 -21.69
C VAL A 126 3.47 3.44 -20.66
N LEU A 127 2.68 4.15 -19.85
CA LEU A 127 3.18 4.99 -18.76
C LEU A 127 3.93 4.16 -17.69
N LEU A 128 3.38 3.00 -17.33
CA LEU A 128 4.02 2.08 -16.38
C LEU A 128 5.34 1.53 -16.93
N TYR A 129 5.38 1.18 -18.20
CA TYR A 129 6.60 0.73 -18.88
C TYR A 129 7.68 1.82 -18.88
N HIS A 130 7.32 3.08 -19.18
CA HIS A 130 8.24 4.21 -19.10
C HIS A 130 8.80 4.40 -17.69
N SER A 131 7.94 4.30 -16.68
CA SER A 131 8.35 4.37 -15.27
C SER A 131 9.31 3.22 -14.91
N ALA A 132 9.02 2.00 -15.33
CA ALA A 132 9.89 0.84 -15.10
C ALA A 132 11.26 1.00 -15.80
N LYS A 133 11.27 1.59 -16.99
CA LYS A 133 12.52 1.90 -17.72
C LYS A 133 13.39 2.92 -16.97
N GLN A 134 12.77 3.93 -16.34
CA GLN A 134 13.49 4.89 -15.50
C GLN A 134 14.12 4.21 -14.26
N VAL A 135 13.39 3.31 -13.60
CA VAL A 135 13.92 2.52 -12.48
C VAL A 135 15.08 1.63 -12.92
N LYS A 136 14.99 1.02 -14.12
CA LYS A 136 16.08 0.23 -14.70
C LYS A 136 17.31 1.09 -15.00
N ALA A 137 17.14 2.30 -15.55
CA ALA A 137 18.22 3.25 -15.80
C ALA A 137 18.90 3.69 -14.49
N LEU A 138 18.09 3.97 -13.45
CA LEU A 138 18.62 4.25 -12.12
C LEU A 138 19.49 3.09 -11.62
N HIS A 139 19.02 1.85 -11.79
CA HIS A 139 19.76 0.67 -11.36
C HIS A 139 21.08 0.48 -12.09
N SER A 140 21.13 0.77 -13.40
CA SER A 140 22.36 0.61 -14.21
C SER A 140 23.40 1.69 -13.97
N SER A 141 23.00 2.86 -13.46
CA SER A 141 23.86 4.01 -13.17
C SER A 141 24.29 4.14 -11.70
N ALA A 142 23.72 3.34 -10.83
CA ALA A 142 24.02 3.38 -9.40
C ALA A 142 25.31 2.60 -9.08
N LEU A 143 26.13 3.14 -8.21
CA LEU A 143 27.39 2.55 -7.76
C LEU A 143 27.25 2.02 -6.32
N PRO A 144 27.92 0.93 -5.94
CA PRO A 144 27.93 0.48 -4.55
C PRO A 144 28.40 1.60 -3.62
N LEU A 145 27.74 1.74 -2.46
CA LEU A 145 28.13 2.74 -1.48
C LEU A 145 29.46 2.36 -0.83
N GLN A 146 30.47 3.25 -0.92
CA GLN A 146 31.83 3.01 -0.40
C GLN A 146 32.10 3.76 0.93
N ASN A 147 31.15 4.55 1.45
CA ASN A 147 31.35 5.31 2.70
C ASN A 147 31.20 4.38 3.90
N GLU A 148 32.32 4.14 4.60
CA GLU A 148 32.36 3.22 5.77
C GLU A 148 31.49 3.71 6.94
N VAL A 149 31.43 5.02 7.19
CA VAL A 149 30.65 5.59 8.30
C VAL A 149 29.15 5.36 8.06
N ILE A 150 28.68 5.59 6.83
CA ILE A 150 27.27 5.36 6.47
C ILE A 150 26.96 3.84 6.49
N ASN A 151 27.90 3.00 6.08
CA ASN A 151 27.76 1.55 6.14
C ASN A 151 27.64 1.04 7.59
N THR A 152 28.45 1.57 8.50
CA THR A 152 28.35 1.22 9.94
C THR A 152 27.01 1.64 10.51
N LEU A 153 26.60 2.88 10.26
CA LEU A 153 25.29 3.40 10.66
C LEU A 153 24.14 2.55 10.12
N TYR A 154 24.27 2.09 8.88
CA TYR A 154 23.27 1.21 8.25
C TYR A 154 23.17 -0.14 8.94
N ILE A 155 24.31 -0.75 9.31
CA ILE A 155 24.35 -2.02 10.04
C ILE A 155 23.67 -1.87 11.40
N ASP A 156 23.91 -0.77 12.09
CA ASP A 156 23.23 -0.44 13.36
C ASP A 156 21.72 -0.34 13.16
N CYS A 157 21.26 0.36 12.12
CA CYS A 157 19.84 0.45 11.77
C CYS A 157 19.22 -0.93 11.43
N LEU A 158 19.95 -1.83 10.76
CA LEU A 158 19.50 -3.22 10.53
C LEU A 158 19.27 -3.97 11.84
N ASN A 159 20.20 -3.83 12.79
CA ASN A 159 20.08 -4.44 14.09
C ASN A 159 18.89 -3.88 14.89
N GLU A 160 18.71 -2.55 14.90
CA GLU A 160 17.58 -1.90 15.56
C GLU A 160 16.23 -2.36 14.98
N THR A 161 16.15 -2.55 13.66
CA THR A 161 14.93 -3.02 13.00
C THR A 161 14.72 -4.52 13.04
N ASN A 162 15.68 -5.31 13.59
CA ASN A 162 15.69 -6.78 13.58
C ASN A 162 15.57 -7.37 12.16
N ILE A 163 16.23 -6.75 11.18
CA ILE A 163 16.30 -7.25 9.80
C ILE A 163 17.56 -8.10 9.66
N LYS A 164 17.38 -9.42 9.45
CA LYS A 164 18.51 -10.38 9.37
C LYS A 164 19.24 -10.32 8.01
N ASN A 165 18.54 -9.98 6.95
CA ASN A 165 19.10 -9.96 5.61
C ASN A 165 19.67 -8.58 5.30
N THR A 166 20.92 -8.52 4.90
CA THR A 166 21.53 -7.28 4.41
C THR A 166 20.95 -6.91 3.05
N ILE A 167 20.49 -5.67 2.90
CA ILE A 167 19.99 -5.12 1.66
C ILE A 167 21.11 -4.30 1.04
N PRO A 168 21.53 -4.56 -0.19
CA PRO A 168 22.62 -3.81 -0.81
C PRO A 168 22.25 -2.33 -0.98
N ILE A 169 23.17 -1.44 -0.59
CA ILE A 169 23.03 0.02 -0.73
C ILE A 169 23.88 0.49 -1.92
N TYR A 170 23.28 1.34 -2.73
CA TYR A 170 23.91 1.97 -3.89
C TYR A 170 23.82 3.48 -3.76
N SER A 171 24.84 4.18 -4.23
CA SER A 171 24.84 5.64 -4.38
C SER A 171 24.40 6.05 -5.79
N THR A 172 23.67 7.15 -5.89
CA THR A 172 23.15 7.66 -7.17
C THR A 172 23.01 9.19 -7.15
N ALA A 173 23.23 9.81 -8.32
CA ALA A 173 22.99 11.25 -8.50
C ALA A 173 21.56 11.59 -8.94
N PHE A 174 20.75 10.59 -9.30
CA PHE A 174 19.44 10.80 -9.91
C PHE A 174 18.27 10.90 -8.91
N LEU A 175 18.53 10.71 -7.63
CA LEU A 175 17.53 10.79 -6.56
C LEU A 175 17.80 11.97 -5.65
N LYS A 176 16.73 12.47 -5.03
CA LYS A 176 16.77 13.51 -4.01
C LYS A 176 16.62 12.95 -2.59
N SER A 177 16.03 11.78 -2.46
CA SER A 177 15.80 11.08 -1.19
C SER A 177 16.31 9.66 -1.28
N PRO A 178 16.71 9.03 -0.17
CA PRO A 178 16.86 7.60 -0.11
C PRO A 178 15.58 6.94 -0.60
N VAL A 179 15.70 5.85 -1.35
CA VAL A 179 14.55 5.11 -1.88
C VAL A 179 14.86 3.63 -1.88
N LEU A 180 13.93 2.86 -1.36
CA LEU A 180 13.93 1.41 -1.51
C LEU A 180 13.23 1.02 -2.82
N ALA A 181 13.94 0.38 -3.75
CA ALA A 181 13.38 -0.08 -5.01
C ALA A 181 13.86 -1.49 -5.39
N GLY A 182 13.13 -2.14 -6.31
CA GLY A 182 13.40 -3.51 -6.77
C GLY A 182 12.43 -4.53 -6.18
N PHE A 183 11.70 -5.24 -7.06
CA PHE A 183 10.67 -6.21 -6.63
C PHE A 183 11.28 -7.52 -6.12
N LEU A 184 12.11 -8.16 -6.92
CA LEU A 184 12.74 -9.45 -6.58
C LEU A 184 14.04 -9.28 -5.79
N HIS A 185 14.78 -8.23 -6.08
CA HIS A 185 16.05 -7.90 -5.44
C HIS A 185 15.99 -6.47 -4.92
N PRO A 186 15.40 -6.25 -3.74
CA PRO A 186 15.26 -4.93 -3.15
C PRO A 186 16.64 -4.34 -2.86
N ARG A 187 16.80 -3.06 -3.17
CA ARG A 187 18.03 -2.28 -2.99
C ARG A 187 17.67 -0.90 -2.46
N ILE A 188 18.52 -0.37 -1.61
CA ILE A 188 18.41 1.01 -1.13
C ILE A 188 19.29 1.88 -2.02
N TYR A 189 18.71 2.91 -2.61
CA TYR A 189 19.43 3.91 -3.39
C TYR A 189 19.59 5.16 -2.56
N PHE A 190 20.85 5.54 -2.33
CA PHE A 190 21.20 6.67 -1.50
C PHE A 190 21.71 7.83 -2.38
N PRO A 191 21.15 9.04 -2.25
CA PRO A 191 21.56 10.18 -3.06
C PRO A 191 23.00 10.62 -2.75
N ILE A 192 23.82 10.89 -3.78
CA ILE A 192 25.22 11.32 -3.62
C ILE A 192 25.30 12.66 -2.84
N HIS A 193 24.37 13.59 -3.07
CA HIS A 193 24.39 14.86 -2.36
C HIS A 193 24.25 14.69 -0.84
N LEU A 194 23.46 13.73 -0.36
CA LEU A 194 23.35 13.46 1.08
C LEU A 194 24.66 12.94 1.67
N ILE A 195 25.46 12.21 0.90
CA ILE A 195 26.79 11.78 1.31
C ILE A 195 27.72 12.99 1.38
N SER A 196 27.63 13.89 0.41
CA SER A 196 28.40 15.15 0.37
C SER A 196 28.02 16.05 1.54
N ASP A 197 26.72 16.23 1.80
CA ASP A 197 26.18 17.07 2.88
C ASP A 197 26.57 16.51 4.26
N PHE A 198 26.58 15.19 4.40
CA PHE A 198 27.05 14.52 5.61
C PHE A 198 28.55 14.75 5.83
N ASN A 199 29.37 14.58 4.79
CA ASN A 199 30.81 14.82 4.86
C ASN A 199 31.14 16.30 5.14
N ALA A 200 30.30 17.23 4.66
CA ALA A 200 30.39 18.66 4.93
C ALA A 200 29.89 19.08 6.32
N GLY A 201 29.29 18.16 7.09
CA GLY A 201 28.71 18.44 8.41
C GLY A 201 27.37 19.17 8.37
N THR A 202 26.74 19.28 7.21
CA THR A 202 25.43 19.94 7.02
C THR A 202 24.28 19.04 7.50
N ILE A 203 24.46 17.74 7.40
CA ILE A 203 23.52 16.71 7.85
C ILE A 203 24.18 15.86 8.94
N ASN A 204 23.47 15.61 10.02
CA ASN A 204 23.95 14.81 11.14
C ASN A 204 23.76 13.29 10.91
N ALA A 205 24.56 12.48 11.59
CA ALA A 205 24.39 11.02 11.60
C ALA A 205 23.00 10.60 12.09
N THR A 206 22.41 11.36 13.02
CA THR A 206 21.05 11.13 13.52
C THR A 206 20.00 11.32 12.43
N ASP A 207 20.13 12.35 11.57
CA ASP A 207 19.21 12.56 10.44
C ASP A 207 19.28 11.41 9.45
N LEU A 208 20.51 10.94 9.11
CA LEU A 208 20.71 9.79 8.26
C LEU A 208 20.14 8.49 8.87
N ARG A 209 20.31 8.29 10.18
CA ARG A 209 19.72 7.16 10.91
C ARG A 209 18.20 7.17 10.76
N TYR A 210 17.55 8.30 10.94
CA TYR A 210 16.09 8.40 10.79
C TYR A 210 15.62 8.05 9.37
N MET A 211 16.33 8.53 8.35
CA MET A 211 16.03 8.20 6.96
C MET A 211 16.20 6.69 6.68
N LEU A 212 17.31 6.11 7.13
CA LEU A 212 17.58 4.69 6.96
C LEU A 212 16.55 3.81 7.69
N LEU A 213 16.19 4.14 8.92
CA LEU A 213 15.12 3.46 9.66
C LEU A 213 13.79 3.49 8.92
N HIS A 214 13.44 4.63 8.30
CA HIS A 214 12.23 4.78 7.51
C HIS A 214 12.24 3.84 6.30
N GLU A 215 13.31 3.82 5.49
CA GLU A 215 13.43 2.95 4.33
C GLU A 215 13.46 1.46 4.71
N LEU A 216 14.12 1.11 5.82
CA LEU A 216 14.15 -0.25 6.34
C LEU A 216 12.76 -0.73 6.79
N HIS A 217 11.91 0.16 7.32
CA HIS A 217 10.53 -0.20 7.64
C HIS A 217 9.68 -0.46 6.39
N HIS A 218 9.89 0.27 5.28
CA HIS A 218 9.27 -0.06 4.00
C HIS A 218 9.66 -1.47 3.52
N TYR A 219 10.92 -1.84 3.68
CA TYR A 219 11.38 -3.20 3.39
C TYR A 219 10.71 -4.25 4.27
N LYS A 220 10.76 -4.05 5.59
CA LYS A 220 10.19 -4.95 6.59
C LYS A 220 8.70 -5.21 6.36
N HIS A 221 7.97 -4.20 5.92
CA HIS A 221 6.53 -4.25 5.67
C HIS A 221 6.17 -4.69 4.24
N LYS A 222 7.16 -4.96 3.39
CA LYS A 222 6.97 -5.35 1.98
C LYS A 222 6.18 -4.30 1.18
N ASP A 223 6.36 -3.04 1.47
CA ASP A 223 5.60 -1.92 0.89
C ASP A 223 5.85 -1.77 -0.62
N ILE A 224 6.96 -2.29 -1.12
CA ILE A 224 7.23 -2.41 -2.57
C ILE A 224 6.14 -3.24 -3.25
N LEU A 225 5.78 -4.40 -2.67
CA LEU A 225 4.74 -5.26 -3.22
C LEU A 225 3.39 -4.55 -3.27
N VAL A 226 3.04 -3.85 -2.18
CA VAL A 226 1.81 -3.04 -2.13
C VAL A 226 1.84 -1.93 -3.19
N GLY A 227 2.99 -1.31 -3.43
CA GLY A 227 3.16 -0.34 -4.50
C GLY A 227 2.85 -0.91 -5.89
N TYR A 228 3.30 -2.13 -6.20
CA TYR A 228 2.97 -2.80 -7.45
C TYR A 228 1.47 -3.12 -7.55
N LEU A 229 0.84 -3.59 -6.48
CA LEU A 229 -0.60 -3.84 -6.45
C LEU A 229 -1.40 -2.55 -6.67
N ILE A 230 -1.01 -1.43 -6.06
CA ILE A 230 -1.62 -0.12 -6.28
C ILE A 230 -1.51 0.29 -7.75
N ASN A 231 -0.33 0.13 -8.35
CA ASN A 231 -0.12 0.49 -9.75
C ASN A 231 -0.93 -0.40 -10.69
N THR A 232 -1.01 -1.70 -10.41
CA THR A 232 -1.85 -2.64 -11.16
C THR A 232 -3.33 -2.26 -11.06
N ALA A 233 -3.83 -1.97 -9.87
CA ALA A 233 -5.21 -1.50 -9.69
C ALA A 233 -5.46 -0.19 -10.46
N ASN A 234 -4.51 0.75 -10.42
CA ASN A 234 -4.62 2.02 -11.14
C ASN A 234 -4.70 1.83 -12.66
N VAL A 235 -4.01 0.84 -13.23
CA VAL A 235 -4.07 0.51 -14.65
C VAL A 235 -5.47 0.05 -15.05
N PHE A 236 -6.09 -0.83 -14.29
CA PHE A 236 -7.39 -1.40 -14.65
C PHE A 236 -8.56 -0.48 -14.32
N TYR A 237 -8.44 0.35 -13.28
CA TYR A 237 -9.48 1.27 -12.80
C TYR A 237 -9.18 2.73 -13.08
N TRP A 238 -8.36 3.02 -14.12
CA TRP A 238 -7.93 4.36 -14.49
C TRP A 238 -9.08 5.36 -14.63
N PHE A 239 -10.27 4.89 -15.04
CA PHE A 239 -11.48 5.68 -15.29
C PHE A 239 -12.29 5.98 -14.02
N ASN A 240 -11.99 5.32 -12.88
CA ASN A 240 -12.79 5.45 -11.66
C ASN A 240 -12.12 6.40 -10.65
N PRO A 241 -12.67 7.64 -10.47
CA PRO A 241 -12.05 8.63 -9.59
C PRO A 241 -12.11 8.23 -8.11
N LEU A 242 -13.12 7.45 -7.67
CA LEU A 242 -13.25 7.01 -6.29
C LEU A 242 -12.15 6.00 -5.94
N ILE A 243 -11.88 5.07 -6.85
CA ILE A 243 -10.77 4.11 -6.69
C ILE A 243 -9.44 4.86 -6.72
N GLY A 244 -9.26 5.80 -7.65
CA GLY A 244 -8.06 6.66 -7.70
C GLY A 244 -7.82 7.41 -6.39
N TYR A 245 -8.88 7.98 -5.78
CA TYR A 245 -8.81 8.60 -4.45
C TYR A 245 -8.39 7.61 -3.36
N PHE A 246 -8.98 6.41 -3.38
CA PHE A 246 -8.65 5.35 -2.43
C PHE A 246 -7.18 4.89 -2.56
N LEU A 247 -6.68 4.68 -3.77
CA LEU A 247 -5.30 4.30 -4.01
C LEU A 247 -4.32 5.39 -3.53
N LYS A 248 -4.68 6.66 -3.70
CA LYS A 248 -3.92 7.79 -3.14
C LYS A 248 -3.94 7.76 -1.61
N ARG A 249 -5.08 7.43 -1.00
CA ARG A 249 -5.21 7.30 0.45
C ARG A 249 -4.35 6.17 1.01
N ILE A 250 -4.29 5.01 0.34
CA ILE A 250 -3.41 3.90 0.74
C ILE A 250 -1.94 4.35 0.78
N ARG A 251 -1.48 5.09 -0.23
CA ARG A 251 -0.10 5.63 -0.24
C ARG A 251 0.16 6.52 0.97
N GLN A 252 -0.79 7.37 1.34
CA GLN A 252 -0.67 8.21 2.54
C GLN A 252 -0.63 7.39 3.83
N GLU A 253 -1.52 6.42 3.97
CA GLU A 253 -1.58 5.53 5.14
C GLU A 253 -0.31 4.68 5.28
N ARG A 254 0.32 4.28 4.17
CA ARG A 254 1.61 3.61 4.15
C ARG A 254 2.69 4.45 4.82
N GLU A 255 2.80 5.73 4.45
CA GLU A 255 3.78 6.64 5.05
C GLU A 255 3.51 6.83 6.55
N LEU A 256 2.23 7.04 6.94
CA LEU A 256 1.87 7.17 8.36
C LEU A 256 2.17 5.90 9.17
N ALA A 257 1.94 4.73 8.58
CA ALA A 257 2.26 3.44 9.20
C ALA A 257 3.77 3.23 9.35
N CYS A 258 4.55 3.68 8.35
CA CYS A 258 6.00 3.64 8.37
C CYS A 258 6.56 4.59 9.45
N ASP A 259 6.10 5.85 9.48
CA ASP A 259 6.49 6.80 10.52
C ASP A 259 6.16 6.27 11.92
N SER A 260 4.96 5.72 12.11
CA SER A 260 4.56 5.14 13.40
C SER A 260 5.45 3.96 13.81
N ALA A 261 5.96 3.19 12.87
CA ALA A 261 6.88 2.09 13.14
C ALA A 261 8.28 2.59 13.54
N VAL A 262 8.76 3.67 12.91
CA VAL A 262 10.00 4.34 13.31
C VAL A 262 9.85 4.91 14.73
N LEU A 263 8.77 5.64 15.02
CA LEU A 263 8.52 6.24 16.34
C LEU A 263 8.43 5.20 17.47
N GLN A 264 8.02 3.97 17.17
CA GLN A 264 8.04 2.88 18.16
C GLN A 264 9.46 2.48 18.59
N LEU A 265 10.47 2.64 17.71
CA LEU A 265 11.87 2.39 18.02
C LEU A 265 12.53 3.56 18.73
N LEU A 266 12.13 4.79 18.40
CA LEU A 266 12.71 6.01 18.93
C LEU A 266 12.24 6.28 20.36
N GLU A 267 13.04 7.05 21.12
CA GLU A 267 12.62 7.62 22.40
C GLU A 267 11.67 8.81 22.18
N GLU A 268 10.86 9.13 23.18
CA GLU A 268 9.89 10.24 23.09
C GLU A 268 10.60 11.59 22.86
N THR A 269 11.83 11.74 23.36
CA THR A 269 12.69 12.92 23.17
C THR A 269 13.13 13.11 21.70
N GLU A 270 13.22 12.03 20.94
CA GLU A 270 13.66 12.01 19.55
C GLU A 270 12.53 12.35 18.55
N TYR A 271 11.24 12.28 18.97
CA TYR A 271 10.11 12.49 18.05
C TYR A 271 10.13 13.83 17.35
N LYS A 272 10.48 14.89 18.09
CA LYS A 272 10.60 16.24 17.53
C LYS A 272 11.74 16.32 16.50
N SER A 273 12.87 15.70 16.80
CA SER A 273 14.04 15.65 15.89
C SER A 273 13.70 14.92 14.61
N TYR A 274 13.04 13.75 14.73
CA TYR A 274 12.55 13.01 13.57
C TYR A 274 11.60 13.84 12.69
N GLY A 275 10.65 14.54 13.31
CA GLY A 275 9.74 15.45 12.59
C GLY A 275 10.46 16.58 11.86
N ASN A 276 11.45 17.19 12.50
CA ASN A 276 12.28 18.26 11.90
C ASN A 276 13.09 17.73 10.72
N THR A 277 13.71 16.53 10.84
CA THR A 277 14.41 15.89 9.73
C THR A 277 13.51 15.72 8.51
N LEU A 278 12.26 15.29 8.69
CA LEU A 278 11.31 15.16 7.58
C LEU A 278 10.96 16.51 6.93
N ILE A 279 10.83 17.59 7.73
CA ILE A 279 10.54 18.95 7.21
C ILE A 279 11.73 19.46 6.39
N ASN A 280 12.93 19.47 6.97
CA ASN A 280 14.15 19.93 6.32
C ASN A 280 14.39 19.20 5.00
N PHE A 281 14.12 17.89 5.01
CA PHE A 281 14.27 17.06 3.84
C PHE A 281 13.25 17.39 2.75
N ALA A 282 11.99 17.62 3.12
CA ALA A 282 10.94 18.04 2.19
C ALA A 282 11.24 19.43 1.57
N GLU A 283 11.81 20.35 2.32
CA GLU A 283 12.26 21.67 1.83
C GLU A 283 13.38 21.53 0.80
N THR A 284 14.39 20.70 1.09
CA THR A 284 15.51 20.43 0.15
C THR A 284 14.99 19.85 -1.16
N ILE A 285 14.00 18.95 -1.10
CA ILE A 285 13.37 18.38 -2.30
C ILE A 285 12.60 19.44 -3.08
N ALA A 286 11.90 20.35 -2.40
CA ALA A 286 11.07 21.36 -3.04
C ALA A 286 11.90 22.42 -3.77
N LEU A 287 13.05 22.80 -3.22
CA LEU A 287 13.92 23.86 -3.75
C LEU A 287 14.71 23.44 -5.00
N THR A 288 14.87 22.14 -5.26
CA THR A 288 15.66 21.68 -6.41
C THR A 288 14.77 21.28 -7.58
N PRO A 289 14.82 21.98 -8.72
CA PRO A 289 14.06 21.61 -9.92
C PRO A 289 14.69 20.39 -10.59
N PHE A 290 14.12 19.20 -10.38
CA PHE A 290 14.50 17.99 -11.10
C PHE A 290 13.29 17.42 -11.86
N PRO A 291 13.37 17.25 -13.20
CA PRO A 291 12.22 16.80 -14.01
C PRO A 291 11.85 15.32 -13.86
N LEU A 292 12.67 14.50 -13.20
CA LEU A 292 12.50 13.03 -13.16
C LEU A 292 11.79 12.49 -11.92
N THR A 293 11.45 13.31 -10.94
CA THR A 293 10.76 12.85 -9.72
C THR A 293 9.25 12.94 -9.85
N MET A 294 8.69 12.27 -10.83
CA MET A 294 7.24 12.01 -10.87
C MET A 294 6.86 11.07 -9.71
N GLY A 295 6.59 11.62 -8.55
CA GLY A 295 5.98 10.84 -7.47
C GLY A 295 6.42 11.14 -6.05
N ILE A 296 7.58 11.79 -5.84
CA ILE A 296 8.12 12.06 -4.50
C ILE A 296 7.82 13.49 -4.03
N SER A 297 7.22 14.33 -4.87
CA SER A 297 6.65 15.60 -4.41
C SER A 297 5.46 15.31 -3.50
N GLY A 298 5.77 14.89 -2.28
CA GLY A 298 4.78 14.76 -1.25
C GLY A 298 4.04 16.09 -1.13
N ASN A 299 2.78 16.10 -1.55
CA ASN A 299 1.90 17.24 -1.46
C ASN A 299 2.08 17.81 -0.04
N ALA A 300 2.27 19.12 0.14
CA ALA A 300 2.41 19.76 1.46
C ALA A 300 1.34 19.28 2.47
N LYS A 301 0.15 18.90 1.95
CA LYS A 301 -0.91 18.26 2.73
C LYS A 301 -0.50 16.89 3.29
N GLN A 302 0.26 16.10 2.55
CA GLN A 302 0.73 14.78 3.01
C GLN A 302 1.79 14.94 4.10
N LEU A 303 2.76 15.85 3.90
CA LEU A 303 3.76 16.19 4.92
C LEU A 303 3.09 16.69 6.20
N LYS A 304 2.15 17.64 6.08
CA LYS A 304 1.36 18.11 7.23
C LYS A 304 0.70 16.96 7.98
N GLY A 305 0.11 16.00 7.28
CA GLY A 305 -0.50 14.81 7.88
C GLY A 305 0.51 13.94 8.63
N ARG A 306 1.73 13.74 8.08
CA ARG A 306 2.82 13.02 8.75
C ARG A 306 3.26 13.72 10.03
N ILE A 307 3.51 15.04 9.97
CA ILE A 307 3.95 15.83 11.14
C ILE A 307 2.88 15.82 12.26
N LEU A 308 1.59 15.96 11.91
CA LEU A 308 0.51 15.86 12.89
C LEU A 308 0.44 14.48 13.54
N ASN A 309 0.66 13.41 12.76
CA ASN A 309 0.71 12.04 13.29
C ASN A 309 1.91 11.86 14.25
N ILE A 310 3.08 12.39 13.92
CA ILE A 310 4.27 12.37 14.79
C ILE A 310 4.00 13.12 16.09
N ALA A 311 3.45 14.33 16.00
CA ALA A 311 3.16 15.16 17.18
C ALA A 311 2.10 14.54 18.13
N SER A 312 1.17 13.77 17.57
CA SER A 312 0.12 13.09 18.35
C SER A 312 0.45 11.65 18.73
N PHE A 313 1.61 11.13 18.29
CA PHE A 313 1.97 9.73 18.52
C PHE A 313 2.18 9.45 20.01
N ARG A 314 1.65 8.30 20.46
CA ARG A 314 1.84 7.76 21.81
C ARG A 314 2.23 6.29 21.68
N LYS A 315 3.30 5.88 22.33
CA LYS A 315 3.65 4.46 22.38
C LYS A 315 2.51 3.66 23.03
N PRO A 316 2.10 2.52 22.45
CA PRO A 316 1.10 1.65 23.08
C PRO A 316 1.57 1.23 24.48
N THR A 317 0.68 1.28 25.46
CA THR A 317 0.96 0.96 26.88
C THR A 317 1.56 -0.43 27.07
N PHE A 318 1.19 -1.38 26.22
CA PHE A 318 1.66 -2.75 26.27
C PHE A 318 3.19 -2.89 26.02
N THR A 319 3.75 -2.12 25.11
CA THR A 319 5.20 -2.09 24.84
C THR A 319 5.97 -1.38 25.95
N ARG A 320 5.39 -0.38 26.59
CA ARG A 320 5.97 0.38 27.69
C ARG A 320 6.19 -0.50 28.94
N ASP A 321 5.33 -1.47 29.19
CA ASP A 321 5.45 -2.39 30.33
C ASP A 321 6.54 -3.45 30.12
N TYR A 322 6.79 -3.89 28.89
CA TYR A 322 7.90 -4.79 28.57
C TYR A 322 9.26 -4.09 28.69
N GLU A 323 9.39 -2.85 28.21
CA GLU A 323 10.62 -2.08 28.34
C GLU A 323 10.96 -1.83 29.82
N LYS A 324 9.98 -1.45 30.66
CA LYS A 324 10.18 -1.29 32.11
C LYS A 324 10.60 -2.58 32.81
N LYS A 325 10.05 -3.73 32.41
CA LYS A 325 10.45 -5.04 32.96
C LYS A 325 11.85 -5.46 32.52
N SER A 326 12.24 -5.16 31.27
CA SER A 326 13.59 -5.47 30.76
C SER A 326 14.66 -4.64 31.46
N VAL A 327 14.42 -3.36 31.69
CA VAL A 327 15.34 -2.46 32.42
C VAL A 327 15.49 -2.90 33.88
N ASN A 328 14.42 -3.28 34.55
CA ASN A 328 14.48 -3.76 35.95
C ASN A 328 15.15 -5.13 36.09
N ASN A 329 15.09 -6.00 35.07
CA ASN A 329 15.75 -7.30 35.09
C ASN A 329 17.27 -7.22 34.79
N ASN A 330 17.74 -6.11 34.20
CA ASN A 330 19.16 -5.86 33.95
C ASN A 330 19.85 -5.07 35.08
N LEU A 331 19.10 -4.69 36.11
CA LEU A 331 19.60 -3.96 37.30
C LEU A 331 19.66 -4.84 38.56
N LEU A 332 19.30 -6.11 38.45
CA LEU A 332 19.46 -7.17 39.47
C LEU A 332 20.49 -8.19 39.00
#